data_8493ed92a3de12d2ee9f1a70875f413f
#
_entry.id   8493ed92a3de12d2ee9f1a70875f413f
#
_cell.length_a   1.000
_cell.length_b   1.000
_cell.length_c   1.000
_cell.angle_alpha   90.00
_cell.angle_beta   90.00
_cell.angle_gamma   90.00
#
_symmetry.space_group_name_H-M   'P 1'
#
loop_
_entity.id
_entity.type
_entity.pdbx_description
1 polymer ?
#
loop_
_entity_poly.entity_id
_entity_poly.type
_entity_poly.pdbx_seq_one_letter_code
_entity_poly.pdbx_strand_id
1 'polypeptide(L)'
;VVLVLAALLMMRAHLTTLRQREEMRKLATTDALTGIANRRHLVDTGRLEVGRARRYAHGLSTMILDIDRFKAINDSWGHPTGDRAIQALSRTMQTIVRDQDMAGRLGGEEFAVILPETDLAGALVIAERMRAAVAGDIEVAADDGQPVRFTVSIGVAALGEADANFEDLLTRADRALYQAKDSGRNRVVAA
;
A
#
# COMPACT_ATOMS: atom_id res chain seq x y z
N VAL A 1 -7.61 -4.25 51.77
CA VAL A 1 -6.27 -4.43 51.13
C VAL A 1 -6.33 -5.57 50.12
N VAL A 2 -6.78 -6.79 50.48
CA VAL A 2 -6.79 -7.96 49.59
C VAL A 2 -7.63 -7.74 48.32
N LEU A 3 -8.85 -7.17 48.46
CA LEU A 3 -9.73 -6.87 47.33
C LEU A 3 -9.13 -5.85 46.36
N VAL A 4 -8.46 -4.84 46.86
CA VAL A 4 -7.77 -3.83 46.02
C VAL A 4 -6.62 -4.44 45.26
N LEU A 5 -5.80 -5.29 45.91
CA LEU A 5 -4.70 -5.98 45.27
C LEU A 5 -5.20 -6.94 44.18
N ALA A 6 -6.26 -7.70 44.45
CA ALA A 6 -6.89 -8.57 43.46
C ALA A 6 -7.42 -7.78 42.25
N ALA A 7 -8.09 -6.64 42.46
CA ALA A 7 -8.56 -5.78 41.39
C ALA A 7 -7.40 -5.23 40.54
N LEU A 8 -6.30 -4.81 41.15
CA LEU A 8 -5.11 -4.32 40.45
C LEU A 8 -4.46 -5.43 39.62
N LEU A 9 -4.36 -6.65 40.15
CA LEU A 9 -3.82 -7.80 39.41
C LEU A 9 -4.70 -8.16 38.21
N MET A 10 -6.03 -8.21 38.37
CA MET A 10 -6.96 -8.45 37.29
C MET A 10 -6.88 -7.36 36.21
N MET A 11 -6.78 -6.09 36.60
CA MET A 11 -6.64 -4.98 35.68
C MET A 11 -5.32 -5.08 34.87
N ARG A 12 -4.19 -5.40 35.54
CA ARG A 12 -2.91 -5.64 34.85
C ARG A 12 -3.00 -6.80 33.87
N ALA A 13 -3.57 -7.93 34.26
CA ALA A 13 -3.76 -9.08 33.38
C ALA A 13 -4.63 -8.72 32.17
N HIS A 14 -5.72 -7.98 32.38
CA HIS A 14 -6.59 -7.51 31.31
C HIS A 14 -5.85 -6.59 30.32
N LEU A 15 -5.11 -5.60 30.82
CA LEU A 15 -4.31 -4.70 29.99
C LEU A 15 -3.22 -5.44 29.20
N THR A 16 -2.58 -6.45 29.81
CA THR A 16 -1.61 -7.29 29.12
C THR A 16 -2.26 -8.06 27.97
N THR A 17 -3.44 -8.66 28.22
CA THR A 17 -4.19 -9.39 27.19
C THR A 17 -4.62 -8.48 26.04
N LEU A 18 -5.07 -7.25 26.32
CA LEU A 18 -5.42 -6.28 25.29
C LEU A 18 -4.22 -5.88 24.43
N ARG A 19 -3.05 -5.64 25.05
CA ARG A 19 -1.80 -5.35 24.33
C ARG A 19 -1.38 -6.50 23.43
N GLN A 20 -1.40 -7.72 23.94
CA GLN A 20 -1.06 -8.92 23.16
C GLN A 20 -2.00 -9.10 21.96
N ARG A 21 -3.31 -8.89 22.15
CA ARG A 21 -4.28 -8.95 21.04
C ARG A 21 -4.00 -7.90 19.98
N GLU A 22 -3.68 -6.66 20.37
CA GLU A 22 -3.36 -5.59 19.44
C GLU A 22 -2.05 -5.86 18.68
N GLU A 23 -1.02 -6.37 19.38
CA GLU A 23 0.24 -6.79 18.73
C GLU A 23 0.00 -7.93 17.73
N MET A 24 -0.77 -8.95 18.12
CA MET A 24 -1.11 -10.05 17.22
C MET A 24 -1.93 -9.56 16.02
N ARG A 25 -2.86 -8.62 16.23
CA ARG A 25 -3.62 -8.01 15.13
C ARG A 25 -2.70 -7.25 14.18
N LYS A 26 -1.79 -6.42 14.69
CA LYS A 26 -0.81 -5.69 13.87
C LYS A 26 0.05 -6.64 13.05
N LEU A 27 0.59 -7.68 13.67
CA LEU A 27 1.39 -8.70 12.96
C LEU A 27 0.58 -9.42 11.86
N ALA A 28 -0.71 -9.63 12.08
CA ALA A 28 -1.58 -10.28 11.11
C ALA A 28 -2.00 -9.37 9.94
N THR A 29 -2.03 -8.04 10.13
CA THR A 29 -2.65 -7.11 9.18
C THR A 29 -1.68 -6.10 8.57
N THR A 30 -0.50 -5.87 9.15
CA THR A 30 0.44 -4.86 8.66
C THR A 30 1.76 -5.47 8.17
N ASP A 31 2.42 -4.77 7.27
CA ASP A 31 3.79 -5.04 6.84
C ASP A 31 4.77 -4.45 7.87
N ALA A 32 5.74 -5.24 8.33
CA ALA A 32 6.63 -4.86 9.42
C ALA A 32 7.59 -3.70 9.06
N LEU A 33 7.97 -3.56 7.78
CA LEU A 33 8.89 -2.52 7.34
C LEU A 33 8.19 -1.17 7.16
N THR A 34 6.95 -1.19 6.68
CA THR A 34 6.23 0.01 6.22
C THR A 34 5.09 0.44 7.14
N GLY A 35 4.56 -0.46 7.95
CA GLY A 35 3.41 -0.22 8.84
C GLY A 35 2.05 -0.09 8.13
N ILE A 36 1.99 -0.13 6.79
CA ILE A 36 0.73 -0.19 6.03
C ILE A 36 0.19 -1.63 5.96
N ALA A 37 -0.95 -1.83 5.34
CA ALA A 37 -1.54 -3.16 5.20
C ALA A 37 -0.55 -4.14 4.52
N ASN A 38 -0.48 -5.36 5.04
CA ASN A 38 0.23 -6.43 4.36
C ASN A 38 -0.64 -7.01 3.23
N ARG A 39 -0.02 -7.81 2.35
CA ARG A 39 -0.70 -8.41 1.19
C ARG A 39 -2.00 -9.12 1.56
N ARG A 40 -2.00 -9.91 2.64
CA ARG A 40 -3.19 -10.67 3.06
C ARG A 40 -4.33 -9.72 3.38
N HIS A 41 -4.09 -8.76 4.25
CA HIS A 41 -5.11 -7.81 4.69
C HIS A 41 -5.64 -6.96 3.53
N LEU A 42 -4.76 -6.53 2.62
CA LEU A 42 -5.16 -5.80 1.42
C LEU A 42 -6.12 -6.63 0.55
N VAL A 43 -5.76 -7.89 0.23
CA VAL A 43 -6.59 -8.75 -0.62
C VAL A 43 -7.93 -9.07 0.04
N ASP A 44 -7.93 -9.39 1.34
CA ASP A 44 -9.17 -9.67 2.07
C ASP A 44 -10.10 -8.45 2.10
N THR A 45 -9.55 -7.25 2.27
CA THR A 45 -10.34 -6.00 2.19
C THR A 45 -10.84 -5.75 0.76
N GLY A 46 -10.01 -5.94 -0.26
CA GLY A 46 -10.43 -5.77 -1.65
C GLY A 46 -11.60 -6.67 -2.05
N ARG A 47 -11.60 -7.93 -1.59
CA ARG A 47 -12.74 -8.85 -1.79
C ARG A 47 -14.03 -8.32 -1.16
N LEU A 48 -13.94 -7.75 0.05
CA LEU A 48 -15.10 -7.14 0.70
C LEU A 48 -15.59 -5.90 -0.07
N GLU A 49 -14.68 -5.05 -0.55
CA GLU A 49 -15.03 -3.85 -1.32
C GLU A 49 -15.64 -4.18 -2.68
N VAL A 50 -15.19 -5.24 -3.39
CA VAL A 50 -15.88 -5.74 -4.59
C VAL A 50 -17.33 -6.12 -4.28
N GLY A 51 -17.57 -6.83 -3.19
CA GLY A 51 -18.91 -7.17 -2.74
C GLY A 51 -19.79 -5.96 -2.45
N ARG A 52 -19.21 -4.92 -1.83
CA ARG A 52 -19.90 -3.65 -1.54
C ARG A 52 -20.19 -2.85 -2.80
N ALA A 53 -19.19 -2.66 -3.65
CA ALA A 53 -19.30 -1.92 -4.91
C ALA A 53 -20.43 -2.48 -5.78
N ARG A 54 -20.52 -3.81 -5.92
CA ARG A 54 -21.60 -4.46 -6.66
C ARG A 54 -22.98 -4.31 -6.03
N ARG A 55 -23.05 -4.44 -4.68
CA ARG A 55 -24.34 -4.33 -3.96
C ARG A 55 -24.95 -2.95 -4.09
N TYR A 56 -24.11 -1.92 -4.04
CA TYR A 56 -24.56 -0.52 -3.98
C TYR A 56 -24.35 0.24 -5.27
N ALA A 57 -23.88 -0.44 -6.34
CA ALA A 57 -23.53 0.17 -7.62
C ALA A 57 -22.56 1.37 -7.49
N HIS A 58 -21.59 1.26 -6.57
CA HIS A 58 -20.55 2.27 -6.40
C HIS A 58 -19.31 1.92 -7.24
N GLY A 59 -18.56 2.95 -7.64
CA GLY A 59 -17.25 2.75 -8.27
C GLY A 59 -16.27 2.08 -7.31
N LEU A 60 -15.38 1.27 -7.85
CA LEU A 60 -14.23 0.73 -7.13
C LEU A 60 -13.06 0.68 -8.10
N SER A 61 -11.95 1.25 -7.70
CA SER A 61 -10.71 1.17 -8.47
C SER A 61 -9.57 0.63 -7.61
N THR A 62 -8.56 0.10 -8.27
CA THR A 62 -7.29 -0.27 -7.64
C THR A 62 -6.13 0.23 -8.49
N MET A 63 -5.00 0.49 -7.83
CA MET A 63 -3.75 0.73 -8.50
C MET A 63 -2.66 -0.15 -7.91
N ILE A 64 -1.72 -0.58 -8.75
CA ILE A 64 -0.49 -1.26 -8.36
C ILE A 64 0.68 -0.35 -8.72
N LEU A 65 1.60 -0.20 -7.77
CA LEU A 65 2.78 0.64 -7.89
C LEU A 65 4.05 -0.19 -7.68
N ASP A 66 5.10 0.19 -8.36
CA ASP A 66 6.42 -0.45 -8.20
C ASP A 66 7.51 0.62 -8.31
N ILE A 67 8.54 0.51 -7.44
CA ILE A 67 9.68 1.42 -7.45
C ILE A 67 10.56 1.11 -8.66
N ASP A 68 10.66 2.07 -9.55
CA ASP A 68 11.43 1.92 -10.77
C ASP A 68 12.91 1.64 -10.48
N ARG A 69 13.44 0.59 -11.11
CA ARG A 69 14.84 0.18 -10.99
C ARG A 69 15.30 -0.09 -9.55
N PHE A 70 14.40 -0.60 -8.70
CA PHE A 70 14.69 -0.85 -7.29
C PHE A 70 15.94 -1.71 -7.07
N LYS A 71 16.16 -2.73 -7.90
CA LYS A 71 17.39 -3.52 -7.86
C LYS A 71 18.64 -2.64 -8.01
N ALA A 72 18.63 -1.66 -8.91
CA ALA A 72 19.77 -0.76 -9.09
C ALA A 72 20.02 0.13 -7.86
N ILE A 73 18.97 0.51 -7.12
CA ILE A 73 19.10 1.22 -5.83
C ILE A 73 19.83 0.32 -4.83
N ASN A 74 19.40 -0.94 -4.68
CA ASN A 74 20.05 -1.89 -3.80
C ASN A 74 21.51 -2.20 -4.20
N ASP A 75 21.75 -2.42 -5.49
CA ASP A 75 23.08 -2.76 -6.01
C ASP A 75 24.07 -1.58 -5.85
N SER A 76 23.59 -0.33 -5.95
CA SER A 76 24.45 0.87 -5.86
C SER A 76 24.62 1.39 -4.45
N TRP A 77 23.58 1.28 -3.58
CA TRP A 77 23.49 1.97 -2.29
C TRP A 77 23.22 1.03 -1.10
N GLY A 78 23.13 -0.29 -1.37
CA GLY A 78 22.84 -1.30 -0.36
C GLY A 78 21.35 -1.43 0.02
N HIS A 79 21.02 -2.58 0.59
CA HIS A 79 19.65 -2.89 1.05
C HIS A 79 19.08 -1.88 2.07
N PRO A 80 19.85 -1.31 3.02
CA PRO A 80 19.30 -0.30 3.93
C PRO A 80 18.76 0.93 3.22
N THR A 81 19.37 1.35 2.10
CA THR A 81 18.87 2.46 1.29
C THR A 81 17.59 2.08 0.54
N GLY A 82 17.52 0.84 0.02
CA GLY A 82 16.29 0.31 -0.55
C GLY A 82 15.14 0.28 0.46
N ASP A 83 15.39 -0.14 1.69
CA ASP A 83 14.39 -0.14 2.75
C ASP A 83 13.89 1.28 3.06
N ARG A 84 14.79 2.28 3.07
CA ARG A 84 14.40 3.70 3.20
C ARG A 84 13.53 4.19 2.04
N ALA A 85 13.82 3.75 0.81
CA ALA A 85 12.99 4.07 -0.36
C ALA A 85 11.58 3.46 -0.23
N ILE A 86 11.47 2.19 0.17
CA ILE A 86 10.21 1.50 0.46
C ILE A 86 9.42 2.26 1.54
N GLN A 87 10.06 2.63 2.65
CA GLN A 87 9.43 3.38 3.72
C GLN A 87 9.00 4.79 3.29
N ALA A 88 9.81 5.47 2.48
CA ALA A 88 9.49 6.79 1.97
C ALA A 88 8.26 6.75 1.05
N LEU A 89 8.21 5.79 0.11
CA LEU A 89 7.02 5.57 -0.73
C LEU A 89 5.78 5.30 0.13
N SER A 90 5.87 4.41 1.10
CA SER A 90 4.76 4.07 2.00
C SER A 90 4.22 5.31 2.74
N ARG A 91 5.09 6.17 3.28
CA ARG A 91 4.67 7.44 3.92
C ARG A 91 3.98 8.37 2.94
N THR A 92 4.52 8.54 1.74
CA THR A 92 3.90 9.37 0.69
C THR A 92 2.53 8.84 0.30
N MET A 93 2.37 7.53 0.14
CA MET A 93 1.06 6.92 -0.11
C MET A 93 0.05 7.30 0.98
N GLN A 94 0.41 7.17 2.25
CA GLN A 94 -0.46 7.50 3.38
C GLN A 94 -0.88 8.97 3.44
N THR A 95 -0.07 9.91 2.92
CA THR A 95 -0.44 11.33 2.86
C THR A 95 -1.38 11.67 1.70
N ILE A 96 -1.44 10.81 0.68
CA ILE A 96 -2.21 11.04 -0.54
C ILE A 96 -3.58 10.35 -0.50
N VAL A 97 -3.64 9.13 0.05
CA VAL A 97 -4.87 8.37 0.16
C VAL A 97 -5.79 8.94 1.24
N ARG A 98 -7.10 8.73 1.07
CA ARG A 98 -8.13 9.14 2.05
C ARG A 98 -8.29 8.07 3.12
N ASP A 99 -8.97 8.39 4.21
CA ASP A 99 -9.23 7.45 5.33
C ASP A 99 -9.97 6.17 4.89
N GLN A 100 -10.82 6.26 3.88
CA GLN A 100 -11.55 5.12 3.31
C GLN A 100 -10.74 4.29 2.32
N ASP A 101 -9.64 4.84 1.79
CA ASP A 101 -8.75 4.13 0.88
C ASP A 101 -7.80 3.22 1.68
N MET A 102 -7.33 2.16 1.07
CA MET A 102 -6.37 1.28 1.73
C MET A 102 -5.10 1.15 0.91
N ALA A 103 -3.99 1.61 1.48
CA ALA A 103 -2.66 1.34 0.95
C ALA A 103 -2.07 0.07 1.60
N GLY A 104 -1.43 -0.78 0.80
CA GLY A 104 -0.79 -1.99 1.27
C GLY A 104 0.43 -2.38 0.44
N ARG A 105 1.31 -3.18 1.04
CA ARG A 105 2.49 -3.73 0.38
C ARG A 105 2.21 -5.15 -0.09
N LEU A 106 2.40 -5.41 -1.38
CA LEU A 106 2.21 -6.74 -1.96
C LEU A 106 3.45 -7.64 -1.74
N GLY A 107 4.63 -7.05 -1.67
CA GLY A 107 5.90 -7.73 -1.43
C GLY A 107 7.06 -7.01 -2.14
N GLY A 108 8.30 -7.17 -1.67
CA GLY A 108 9.44 -6.49 -2.27
C GLY A 108 9.23 -4.98 -2.36
N GLU A 109 9.28 -4.45 -3.58
CA GLU A 109 9.05 -3.04 -3.93
C GLU A 109 7.65 -2.75 -4.48
N GLU A 110 6.75 -3.73 -4.44
CA GLU A 110 5.39 -3.63 -4.99
C GLU A 110 4.37 -3.24 -3.93
N PHE A 111 3.52 -2.29 -4.29
CA PHE A 111 2.43 -1.77 -3.47
C PHE A 111 1.11 -1.78 -4.23
N ALA A 112 0.00 -1.74 -3.51
CA ALA A 112 -1.30 -1.49 -4.11
C ALA A 112 -2.15 -0.57 -3.24
N VAL A 113 -3.12 0.08 -3.88
CA VAL A 113 -4.13 0.90 -3.22
C VAL A 113 -5.51 0.47 -3.69
N ILE A 114 -6.41 0.29 -2.75
CA ILE A 114 -7.83 0.12 -2.98
C ILE A 114 -8.50 1.48 -2.83
N LEU A 115 -9.31 1.86 -3.79
CA LEU A 115 -10.01 3.15 -3.87
C LEU A 115 -11.53 2.91 -3.95
N PRO A 116 -12.22 2.73 -2.81
CA PRO A 116 -13.68 2.64 -2.78
C PRO A 116 -14.33 3.93 -3.31
N GLU A 117 -15.53 3.81 -3.85
CA GLU A 117 -16.33 4.93 -4.37
C GLU A 117 -15.57 5.83 -5.36
N THR A 118 -14.65 5.22 -6.13
CA THR A 118 -13.76 5.93 -7.06
C THR A 118 -13.81 5.25 -8.42
N ASP A 119 -14.14 6.00 -9.45
CA ASP A 119 -14.10 5.57 -10.85
C ASP A 119 -12.67 5.62 -11.41
N LEU A 120 -12.50 5.18 -12.65
CA LEU A 120 -11.21 5.18 -13.33
C LEU A 120 -10.59 6.58 -13.44
N ALA A 121 -11.41 7.59 -13.74
CA ALA A 121 -10.93 8.97 -13.91
C ALA A 121 -10.40 9.52 -12.58
N GLY A 122 -11.13 9.32 -11.48
CA GLY A 122 -10.69 9.70 -10.13
C GLY A 122 -9.44 8.95 -9.70
N ALA A 123 -9.35 7.65 -10.00
CA ALA A 123 -8.19 6.83 -9.68
C ALA A 123 -6.93 7.29 -10.44
N LEU A 124 -7.06 7.68 -11.71
CA LEU A 124 -5.95 8.23 -12.51
C LEU A 124 -5.42 9.55 -11.93
N VAL A 125 -6.30 10.42 -11.45
CA VAL A 125 -5.90 11.68 -10.79
C VAL A 125 -5.08 11.39 -9.52
N ILE A 126 -5.52 10.42 -8.69
CA ILE A 126 -4.82 10.02 -7.47
C ILE A 126 -3.46 9.40 -7.83
N ALA A 127 -3.44 8.50 -8.83
CA ALA A 127 -2.22 7.84 -9.29
C ALA A 127 -1.18 8.83 -9.82
N GLU A 128 -1.60 9.82 -10.64
CA GLU A 128 -0.69 10.82 -11.17
C GLU A 128 -0.16 11.75 -10.08
N ARG A 129 -0.99 12.13 -9.11
CA ARG A 129 -0.54 12.89 -7.93
C ARG A 129 0.52 12.11 -7.14
N MET A 130 0.34 10.80 -6.98
CA MET A 130 1.30 9.93 -6.29
C MET A 130 2.61 9.82 -7.07
N ARG A 131 2.54 9.56 -8.38
CA ARG A 131 3.71 9.51 -9.24
C ARG A 131 4.51 10.83 -9.19
N ALA A 132 3.82 11.96 -9.30
CA ALA A 132 4.44 13.28 -9.29
C ALA A 132 5.11 13.59 -7.94
N ALA A 133 4.44 13.28 -6.82
CA ALA A 133 5.01 13.45 -5.47
C ALA A 133 6.27 12.59 -5.27
N VAL A 134 6.26 11.34 -5.75
CA VAL A 134 7.46 10.48 -5.67
C VAL A 134 8.60 11.04 -6.50
N ALA A 135 8.34 11.45 -7.74
CA ALA A 135 9.37 11.94 -8.65
C ALA A 135 9.95 13.31 -8.26
N GLY A 136 9.15 14.18 -7.60
CA GLY A 136 9.51 15.54 -7.25
C GLY A 136 10.04 15.71 -5.83
N ASP A 137 9.41 15.04 -4.86
CA ASP A 137 9.57 15.38 -3.45
C ASP A 137 10.33 14.33 -2.64
N ILE A 138 10.45 13.09 -3.15
CA ILE A 138 11.12 12.02 -2.39
C ILE A 138 12.62 12.01 -2.67
N GLU A 139 13.36 12.19 -1.59
CA GLU A 139 14.79 11.99 -1.53
C GLU A 139 15.12 11.19 -0.26
N VAL A 140 15.85 10.11 -0.39
CA VAL A 140 16.33 9.32 0.75
C VAL A 140 17.84 9.40 0.85
N ALA A 141 18.37 9.48 2.06
CA ALA A 141 19.81 9.49 2.26
C ALA A 141 20.36 8.06 2.11
N ALA A 142 21.42 7.88 1.32
CA ALA A 142 22.26 6.69 1.36
C ALA A 142 23.10 6.64 2.65
N ASP A 143 23.80 5.52 2.89
CA ASP A 143 24.61 5.36 4.10
C ASP A 143 25.82 6.33 4.15
N ASP A 144 26.29 6.78 3.00
CA ASP A 144 27.33 7.81 2.86
C ASP A 144 26.78 9.25 2.86
N GLY A 145 25.47 9.42 3.10
CA GLY A 145 24.77 10.70 3.12
C GLY A 145 24.39 11.27 1.77
N GLN A 146 24.69 10.58 0.66
CA GLN A 146 24.28 11.04 -0.66
C GLN A 146 22.77 10.94 -0.85
N PRO A 147 22.13 11.92 -1.55
CA PRO A 147 20.71 11.88 -1.84
C PRO A 147 20.40 10.89 -2.96
N VAL A 148 19.47 9.98 -2.71
CA VAL A 148 18.98 9.01 -3.70
C VAL A 148 17.53 9.34 -4.04
N ARG A 149 17.29 9.60 -5.32
CA ARG A 149 15.95 9.84 -5.87
C ARG A 149 15.50 8.65 -6.70
N PHE A 150 14.20 8.43 -6.72
CA PHE A 150 13.61 7.35 -7.50
C PHE A 150 12.25 7.77 -8.05
N THR A 151 11.71 6.96 -8.94
CA THR A 151 10.38 7.13 -9.51
C THR A 151 9.57 5.87 -9.31
N VAL A 152 8.28 5.93 -9.61
CA VAL A 152 7.37 4.79 -9.60
C VAL A 152 6.62 4.68 -10.92
N SER A 153 6.39 3.46 -11.34
CA SER A 153 5.43 3.13 -12.38
C SER A 153 4.13 2.67 -11.72
N ILE A 154 2.99 3.04 -12.29
CA ILE A 154 1.67 2.78 -11.71
C ILE A 154 0.74 2.22 -12.78
N GLY A 155 0.11 1.08 -12.49
CA GLY A 155 -1.00 0.53 -13.25
C GLY A 155 -2.31 0.73 -12.51
N VAL A 156 -3.36 1.17 -13.20
CA VAL A 156 -4.68 1.48 -12.62
C VAL A 156 -5.75 0.68 -13.32
N ALA A 157 -6.69 0.14 -12.56
CA ALA A 157 -7.88 -0.51 -13.09
C ALA A 157 -9.12 -0.15 -12.27
N ALA A 158 -10.25 0.06 -12.93
CA ALA A 158 -11.56 0.16 -12.29
C ALA A 158 -12.32 -1.18 -12.41
N LEU A 159 -13.12 -1.52 -11.39
CA LEU A 159 -13.95 -2.71 -11.38
C LEU A 159 -14.90 -2.70 -12.56
N GLY A 160 -14.82 -3.74 -13.37
CA GLY A 160 -15.66 -3.97 -14.53
C GLY A 160 -16.61 -5.17 -14.35
N GLU A 161 -17.54 -5.34 -15.29
CA GLU A 161 -18.49 -6.46 -15.27
C GLU A 161 -17.79 -7.82 -15.45
N ALA A 162 -16.65 -7.84 -16.16
CA ALA A 162 -15.87 -9.05 -16.41
C ALA A 162 -15.04 -9.53 -15.21
N ASP A 163 -14.80 -8.67 -14.23
CA ASP A 163 -14.00 -9.04 -13.04
C ASP A 163 -14.88 -9.91 -12.11
N ALA A 164 -14.57 -11.19 -11.92
CA ALA A 164 -15.32 -12.05 -11.02
C ALA A 164 -15.04 -11.72 -9.53
N ASN A 165 -13.83 -11.29 -9.22
CA ASN A 165 -13.32 -11.03 -7.87
C ASN A 165 -12.27 -9.90 -7.87
N PHE A 166 -11.70 -9.62 -6.70
CA PHE A 166 -10.67 -8.60 -6.55
C PHE A 166 -9.34 -8.96 -7.23
N GLU A 167 -9.02 -10.25 -7.29
CA GLU A 167 -7.80 -10.76 -7.95
C GLU A 167 -7.82 -10.51 -9.46
N ASP A 168 -8.97 -10.58 -10.10
CA ASP A 168 -9.11 -10.24 -11.53
C ASP A 168 -8.84 -8.74 -11.75
N LEU A 169 -9.38 -7.89 -10.88
CA LEU A 169 -9.15 -6.45 -10.91
C LEU A 169 -7.66 -6.12 -10.67
N LEU A 170 -7.00 -6.77 -9.70
CA LEU A 170 -5.56 -6.66 -9.47
C LEU A 170 -4.75 -7.10 -10.70
N THR A 171 -5.13 -8.21 -11.32
CA THR A 171 -4.44 -8.71 -12.52
C THR A 171 -4.50 -7.70 -13.66
N ARG A 172 -5.60 -6.97 -13.82
CA ARG A 172 -5.71 -5.91 -14.83
C ARG A 172 -4.81 -4.73 -14.48
N ALA A 173 -4.79 -4.29 -13.23
CA ALA A 173 -3.88 -3.25 -12.78
C ALA A 173 -2.41 -3.65 -12.95
N ASP A 174 -2.05 -4.92 -12.70
CA ASP A 174 -0.70 -5.45 -12.89
C ASP A 174 -0.28 -5.42 -14.37
N ARG A 175 -1.16 -5.80 -15.30
CA ARG A 175 -0.90 -5.67 -16.75
C ARG A 175 -0.65 -4.23 -17.15
N ALA A 176 -1.42 -3.28 -16.61
CA ALA A 176 -1.20 -1.86 -16.85
C ALA A 176 0.13 -1.37 -16.26
N LEU A 177 0.53 -1.84 -15.07
CA LEU A 177 1.84 -1.58 -14.49
C LEU A 177 2.97 -2.10 -15.39
N TYR A 178 2.84 -3.32 -15.91
CA TYR A 178 3.80 -3.87 -16.85
C TYR A 178 3.97 -2.96 -18.09
N GLN A 179 2.85 -2.47 -18.66
CA GLN A 179 2.89 -1.53 -19.78
C GLN A 179 3.56 -0.20 -19.40
N ALA A 180 3.32 0.31 -18.18
CA ALA A 180 3.98 1.50 -17.67
C ALA A 180 5.50 1.33 -17.61
N LYS A 181 5.97 0.17 -17.11
CA LYS A 181 7.40 -0.17 -17.04
C LYS A 181 8.03 -0.32 -18.43
N ASP A 182 7.35 -1.02 -19.35
CA ASP A 182 7.83 -1.27 -20.72
C ASP A 182 7.88 0.01 -21.55
N SER A 183 6.92 0.92 -21.38
CA SER A 183 6.84 2.20 -22.10
C SER A 183 7.81 3.28 -21.61
N GLY A 184 8.73 2.99 -20.68
CA GLY A 184 9.80 3.90 -20.24
C GLY A 184 9.70 4.33 -18.77
N ARG A 185 8.85 3.69 -17.97
CA ARG A 185 8.70 3.94 -16.52
C ARG A 185 8.20 5.34 -16.15
N ASN A 186 8.17 5.65 -14.84
CA ASN A 186 7.76 6.95 -14.30
C ASN A 186 6.45 7.46 -14.92
N ARG A 187 5.43 6.61 -14.96
CA ARG A 187 4.14 6.93 -15.57
C ARG A 187 2.99 6.13 -14.98
N VAL A 188 1.80 6.60 -15.28
CA VAL A 188 0.54 5.93 -14.98
C VAL A 188 -0.03 5.36 -16.27
N VAL A 189 -0.52 4.12 -16.23
CA VAL A 189 -1.24 3.47 -17.33
C VAL A 189 -2.54 2.88 -16.78
N ALA A 190 -3.64 3.03 -17.51
CA ALA A 190 -4.91 2.41 -17.22
C ALA A 190 -5.10 1.10 -18.01
N ALA A 191 -5.82 0.11 -17.40
CA ALA A 191 -6.24 -1.13 -18.03
C ALA A 191 -7.59 -1.00 -18.72
#